data_e4edb8707d01787a4371913e5b179c44
#
_entry.id   e4edb8707d01787a4371913e5b179c44
#
_cell.length_a   1.000
_cell.length_b   1.000
_cell.length_c   1.000
_cell.angle_alpha   90.00
_cell.angle_beta   90.00
_cell.angle_gamma   90.00
#
_symmetry.space_group_name_H-M   'P 1'
#
loop_
_entity.id
_entity.type
_entity.pdbx_description
1 polymer ?
#
loop_
_entity_poly.entity_id
_entity_poly.type
_entity_poly.pdbx_seq_one_letter_code
_entity_poly.pdbx_strand_id
1 'polypeptide(L)'
;MSDWMRAQEWERGWWDDCANTYGEEEKQLVYANRMGLIAFHDGKGPYNFGLGGANVVDLGGGPTSLLLKCVNRGDRCKVIDPLPLPPWVTLRYRDCGIQYEQGQAEHVTDTGYDEAWIYNVLQHVEDPALVIQRARRAAKIVRLFEWLGIADGTGHLHALEEARLNEWLEGIGKVERLAEHGCDGMAYYGIFVGRMEP
;
A
#
# COMPACT_ATOMS: atom_id res chain seq x y z
N MET A 1 -14.04 -16.03 -16.28
CA MET A 1 -13.40 -14.87 -15.63
C MET A 1 -13.21 -15.23 -14.16
N SER A 2 -12.00 -15.15 -13.62
CA SER A 2 -11.74 -15.45 -12.19
C SER A 2 -12.38 -14.37 -11.28
N ASP A 3 -12.51 -14.68 -9.99
CA ASP A 3 -13.02 -13.70 -9.02
C ASP A 3 -12.11 -12.48 -8.95
N TRP A 4 -10.79 -12.70 -8.99
CA TRP A 4 -9.82 -11.63 -9.05
C TRP A 4 -10.01 -10.71 -10.27
N MET A 5 -10.23 -11.26 -11.46
CA MET A 5 -10.49 -10.44 -12.66
C MET A 5 -11.75 -9.57 -12.53
N ARG A 6 -12.79 -10.10 -11.88
CA ARG A 6 -14.01 -9.30 -11.60
C ARG A 6 -13.74 -8.19 -10.59
N ALA A 7 -12.96 -8.48 -9.55
CA ALA A 7 -12.55 -7.49 -8.57
C ALA A 7 -11.73 -6.37 -9.22
N GLN A 8 -10.78 -6.70 -10.11
CA GLN A 8 -10.01 -5.70 -10.85
C GLN A 8 -10.86 -4.84 -11.80
N GLU A 9 -11.91 -5.40 -12.38
CA GLU A 9 -12.86 -4.63 -13.19
C GLU A 9 -13.68 -3.66 -12.33
N TRP A 10 -14.08 -4.09 -11.12
CA TRP A 10 -14.75 -3.25 -10.15
C TRP A 10 -13.82 -2.10 -9.67
N GLU A 11 -12.58 -2.41 -9.31
CA GLU A 11 -11.56 -1.42 -8.92
C GLU A 11 -11.33 -0.38 -10.02
N ARG A 12 -11.25 -0.82 -11.26
CA ARG A 12 -11.15 0.10 -12.41
C ARG A 12 -12.34 1.04 -12.49
N GLY A 13 -13.55 0.53 -12.25
CA GLY A 13 -14.76 1.35 -12.20
C GLY A 13 -14.77 2.32 -11.04
N TRP A 14 -14.21 1.92 -9.88
CA TRP A 14 -14.07 2.77 -8.70
C TRP A 14 -13.17 3.98 -8.96
N TRP A 15 -12.01 3.73 -9.56
CA TRP A 15 -11.05 4.79 -9.86
C TRP A 15 -11.44 5.63 -11.09
N ASP A 16 -12.25 5.08 -12.01
CA ASP A 16 -12.68 5.72 -13.26
C ASP A 16 -11.49 6.40 -13.99
N ASP A 17 -11.56 7.69 -14.25
CA ASP A 17 -10.48 8.49 -14.86
C ASP A 17 -9.42 8.97 -13.85
N CYS A 18 -9.55 8.58 -12.58
CA CYS A 18 -8.71 8.99 -11.45
C CYS A 18 -8.76 10.50 -11.13
N ALA A 19 -9.75 11.22 -11.62
CA ALA A 19 -9.84 12.67 -11.40
C ALA A 19 -10.35 13.04 -10.00
N ASN A 20 -11.07 12.15 -9.34
CA ASN A 20 -11.65 12.37 -8.02
C ASN A 20 -11.08 11.40 -6.98
N THR A 21 -9.86 11.67 -6.53
CA THR A 21 -9.13 10.83 -5.57
C THR A 21 -9.09 11.41 -4.14
N TYR A 22 -9.77 12.52 -3.89
CA TYR A 22 -9.64 13.30 -2.64
C TYR A 22 -9.93 12.45 -1.39
N GLY A 23 -11.02 11.68 -1.38
CA GLY A 23 -11.36 10.84 -0.23
C GLY A 23 -10.32 9.75 0.07
N GLU A 24 -9.73 9.15 -0.96
CA GLU A 24 -8.66 8.17 -0.80
C GLU A 24 -7.36 8.82 -0.32
N GLU A 25 -7.06 10.01 -0.79
CA GLU A 25 -5.87 10.75 -0.34
C GLU A 25 -5.94 11.15 1.14
N GLU A 26 -7.13 11.45 1.67
CA GLU A 26 -7.33 11.68 3.10
C GLU A 26 -7.11 10.42 3.92
N LYS A 27 -7.65 9.28 3.49
CA LYS A 27 -7.43 7.99 4.14
C LYS A 27 -5.94 7.64 4.22
N GLN A 28 -5.19 7.92 3.17
CA GLN A 28 -3.75 7.67 3.12
C GLN A 28 -2.95 8.41 4.19
N LEU A 29 -3.39 9.57 4.64
CA LEU A 29 -2.74 10.27 5.76
C LEU A 29 -2.85 9.46 7.06
N VAL A 30 -4.00 8.81 7.27
CA VAL A 30 -4.19 7.89 8.39
C VAL A 30 -3.25 6.69 8.23
N TYR A 31 -3.20 6.08 7.06
CA TYR A 31 -2.33 4.93 6.78
C TYR A 31 -0.86 5.28 7.01
N ALA A 32 -0.40 6.41 6.50
CA ALA A 32 0.96 6.89 6.69
C ALA A 32 1.33 7.04 8.17
N ASN A 33 0.47 7.69 8.95
CA ASN A 33 0.69 7.86 10.38
C ASN A 33 0.73 6.51 11.12
N ARG A 34 -0.18 5.60 10.79
CA ARG A 34 -0.26 4.27 11.42
C ARG A 34 0.92 3.38 11.02
N MET A 35 1.40 3.47 9.80
CA MET A 35 2.63 2.81 9.35
C MET A 35 3.91 3.46 9.91
N GLY A 36 3.80 4.50 10.71
CA GLY A 36 4.93 5.16 11.35
C GLY A 36 5.77 6.01 10.40
N LEU A 37 5.19 6.54 9.32
CA LEU A 37 5.87 7.52 8.49
C LEU A 37 6.00 8.85 9.26
N ILE A 38 7.19 9.43 9.21
CA ILE A 38 7.48 10.66 9.95
C ILE A 38 7.06 11.87 9.12
N ALA A 39 6.13 12.65 9.67
CA ALA A 39 5.71 13.90 9.05
C ALA A 39 6.90 14.87 8.92
N PHE A 40 7.08 15.41 7.73
CA PHE A 40 8.08 16.41 7.44
C PHE A 40 7.44 17.80 7.47
N HIS A 41 7.92 18.65 8.38
CA HIS A 41 7.44 20.01 8.56
C HIS A 41 8.42 21.01 7.94
N ASP A 42 8.10 21.47 6.74
CA ASP A 42 8.82 22.56 6.06
C ASP A 42 8.13 23.93 6.21
N GLY A 43 7.12 24.00 7.08
CA GLY A 43 6.27 25.17 7.26
C GLY A 43 5.15 25.37 6.23
N LYS A 44 5.01 24.44 5.26
CA LYS A 44 4.03 24.52 4.17
C LYS A 44 2.85 23.56 4.29
N GLY A 45 2.82 22.76 5.35
CA GLY A 45 1.70 21.86 5.63
C GLY A 45 2.11 20.50 6.22
N PRO A 46 1.17 19.81 6.86
CA PRO A 46 1.42 18.53 7.56
C PRO A 46 1.40 17.31 6.65
N TYR A 47 1.39 17.47 5.32
CA TYR A 47 1.06 16.40 4.38
C TYR A 47 2.28 15.77 3.68
N ASN A 48 3.49 16.12 4.10
CA ASN A 48 4.71 15.55 3.57
C ASN A 48 5.36 14.64 4.59
N PHE A 49 5.92 13.53 4.12
CA PHE A 49 6.65 12.56 4.92
C PHE A 49 8.11 12.49 4.46
N GLY A 50 9.04 12.49 5.41
CA GLY A 50 10.47 12.42 5.11
C GLY A 50 10.93 10.96 4.99
N LEU A 51 11.56 10.59 3.87
CA LEU A 51 12.11 9.25 3.69
C LEU A 51 13.62 9.14 3.96
N GLY A 52 14.30 10.26 4.18
CA GLY A 52 15.73 10.24 4.52
C GLY A 52 16.65 9.61 3.47
N GLY A 53 16.23 9.57 2.20
CA GLY A 53 16.96 8.94 1.12
C GLY A 53 16.59 7.46 0.89
N ALA A 54 15.60 6.92 1.58
CA ALA A 54 15.18 5.53 1.42
C ALA A 54 14.59 5.24 0.03
N ASN A 55 14.95 4.11 -0.52
CA ASN A 55 14.35 3.52 -1.71
C ASN A 55 13.13 2.68 -1.29
N VAL A 56 11.98 2.97 -1.85
CA VAL A 56 10.72 2.35 -1.45
C VAL A 56 10.03 1.70 -2.65
N VAL A 57 9.52 0.49 -2.46
CA VAL A 57 8.54 -0.12 -3.36
C VAL A 57 7.16 -0.10 -2.70
N ASP A 58 6.19 0.50 -3.38
CA ASP A 58 4.79 0.59 -2.97
C ASP A 58 3.98 -0.42 -3.77
N LEU A 59 3.48 -1.44 -3.11
CA LEU A 59 2.74 -2.55 -3.70
C LEU A 59 1.24 -2.26 -3.62
N GLY A 60 0.61 -2.07 -4.79
CA GLY A 60 -0.80 -1.69 -4.88
C GLY A 60 -1.04 -0.19 -4.61
N GLY A 61 -0.05 0.66 -4.88
CA GLY A 61 -0.17 2.10 -4.58
C GLY A 61 -1.20 2.87 -5.40
N GLY A 62 -1.77 2.23 -6.44
CA GLY A 62 -2.84 2.82 -7.27
C GLY A 62 -2.47 4.15 -7.92
N PRO A 63 -3.46 5.01 -8.19
CA PRO A 63 -3.20 6.32 -8.77
C PRO A 63 -2.69 7.37 -7.77
N THR A 64 -2.77 7.10 -6.47
CA THR A 64 -2.50 8.10 -5.40
C THR A 64 -1.48 7.64 -4.37
N SER A 65 -0.48 6.87 -4.77
CA SER A 65 0.56 6.37 -3.87
C SER A 65 1.03 7.42 -2.85
N LEU A 66 1.24 6.99 -1.61
CA LEU A 66 1.86 7.81 -0.55
C LEU A 66 3.23 8.37 -0.95
N LEU A 67 3.93 7.73 -1.89
CA LEU A 67 5.18 8.26 -2.43
C LEU A 67 5.04 9.66 -3.02
N LEU A 68 3.87 10.03 -3.54
CA LEU A 68 3.59 11.38 -4.02
C LEU A 68 3.62 12.44 -2.90
N LYS A 69 3.41 12.02 -1.66
CA LYS A 69 3.43 12.87 -0.46
C LYS A 69 4.77 12.79 0.29
N CYS A 70 5.76 12.12 -0.29
CA CYS A 70 7.06 11.93 0.35
C CYS A 70 8.12 12.87 -0.22
N VAL A 71 9.00 13.37 0.65
CA VAL A 71 10.17 14.17 0.31
C VAL A 71 11.46 13.44 0.71
N ASN A 72 12.58 13.84 0.12
CA ASN A 72 13.88 13.20 0.36
C ASN A 72 13.84 11.69 0.11
N ARG A 73 13.23 11.31 -1.01
CA ARG A 73 13.18 9.93 -1.50
C ARG A 73 14.54 9.50 -2.06
N GLY A 74 14.81 8.19 -2.01
CA GLY A 74 15.90 7.60 -2.79
C GLY A 74 15.58 7.60 -4.30
N ASP A 75 16.58 7.29 -5.11
CA ASP A 75 16.49 7.34 -6.58
C ASP A 75 15.68 6.16 -7.19
N ARG A 76 15.36 5.16 -6.38
CA ARG A 76 14.70 3.93 -6.81
C ARG A 76 13.32 3.74 -6.17
N CYS A 77 12.53 4.80 -6.05
CA CYS A 77 11.15 4.65 -5.59
C CYS A 77 10.25 4.17 -6.74
N LYS A 78 9.44 3.14 -6.47
CA LYS A 78 8.58 2.50 -7.46
C LYS A 78 7.19 2.22 -6.89
N VAL A 79 6.17 2.42 -7.72
CA VAL A 79 4.80 1.94 -7.51
C VAL A 79 4.54 0.76 -8.43
N ILE A 80 3.97 -0.32 -7.91
CA ILE A 80 3.53 -1.49 -8.67
C ILE A 80 2.04 -1.68 -8.44
N ASP A 81 1.25 -1.64 -9.52
CA ASP A 81 -0.20 -1.75 -9.44
C ASP A 81 -0.75 -2.44 -10.70
N PRO A 82 -1.72 -3.36 -10.61
CA PRO A 82 -2.25 -4.07 -11.77
C PRO A 82 -3.13 -3.21 -12.67
N LEU A 83 -3.66 -2.09 -12.19
CA LEU A 83 -4.56 -1.24 -12.94
C LEU A 83 -3.86 -0.52 -14.09
N PRO A 84 -4.48 -0.44 -15.27
CA PRO A 84 -4.00 0.39 -16.36
C PRO A 84 -4.32 1.86 -16.07
N LEU A 85 -3.41 2.55 -15.40
CA LEU A 85 -3.62 3.95 -15.02
C LEU A 85 -3.62 4.90 -16.23
N PRO A 86 -4.43 5.97 -16.19
CA PRO A 86 -4.44 7.00 -17.22
C PRO A 86 -3.04 7.61 -17.45
N PRO A 87 -2.71 8.03 -18.68
CA PRO A 87 -1.39 8.59 -18.98
C PRO A 87 -0.99 9.78 -18.09
N TRP A 88 -1.92 10.61 -17.70
CA TRP A 88 -1.62 11.75 -16.84
C TRP A 88 -1.18 11.34 -15.42
N VAL A 89 -1.67 10.20 -14.91
CA VAL A 89 -1.25 9.64 -13.61
C VAL A 89 0.19 9.13 -13.71
N THR A 90 0.49 8.34 -14.73
CA THR A 90 1.85 7.81 -14.94
C THR A 90 2.87 8.92 -15.23
N LEU A 91 2.45 9.98 -15.92
CA LEU A 91 3.25 11.18 -16.11
C LEU A 91 3.53 11.88 -14.78
N ARG A 92 2.53 12.01 -13.91
CA ARG A 92 2.70 12.58 -12.56
C ARG A 92 3.74 11.81 -11.74
N TYR A 93 3.69 10.48 -11.75
CA TYR A 93 4.72 9.67 -11.10
C TYR A 93 6.11 9.95 -11.65
N ARG A 94 6.25 9.91 -12.97
CA ARG A 94 7.53 10.19 -13.63
C ARG A 94 8.06 11.58 -13.28
N ASP A 95 7.22 12.61 -13.32
CA ASP A 95 7.62 14.00 -13.06
C ASP A 95 7.99 14.21 -11.59
N CYS A 96 7.48 13.36 -10.70
CA CYS A 96 7.91 13.28 -9.30
C CYS A 96 9.13 12.36 -9.08
N GLY A 97 9.74 11.78 -10.11
CA GLY A 97 10.86 10.85 -9.98
C GLY A 97 10.49 9.49 -9.39
N ILE A 98 9.23 9.08 -9.52
CA ILE A 98 8.72 7.79 -9.06
C ILE A 98 8.51 6.90 -10.30
N GLN A 99 9.05 5.68 -10.27
CA GLN A 99 8.80 4.69 -11.31
C GLN A 99 7.40 4.10 -11.12
N TYR A 100 6.69 3.88 -12.20
CA TYR A 100 5.44 3.13 -12.20
C TYR A 100 5.59 1.88 -13.06
N GLU A 101 5.16 0.74 -12.53
CA GLU A 101 5.10 -0.53 -13.24
C GLU A 101 3.69 -1.10 -13.14
N GLN A 102 3.06 -1.35 -14.29
CA GLN A 102 1.81 -2.08 -14.31
C GLN A 102 2.08 -3.56 -14.10
N GLY A 103 1.69 -4.09 -12.95
CA GLY A 103 1.93 -5.48 -12.58
C GLY A 103 1.27 -5.87 -11.27
N GLN A 104 1.16 -7.17 -11.06
CA GLN A 104 0.63 -7.74 -9.81
C GLN A 104 1.73 -7.76 -8.74
N ALA A 105 1.38 -7.46 -7.50
CA ALA A 105 2.30 -7.49 -6.36
C ALA A 105 2.88 -8.89 -6.12
N GLU A 106 2.14 -9.95 -6.45
CA GLU A 106 2.56 -11.35 -6.40
C GLU A 106 3.75 -11.67 -7.31
N HIS A 107 3.93 -10.90 -8.37
CA HIS A 107 4.95 -11.16 -9.39
C HIS A 107 6.24 -10.33 -9.19
N VAL A 108 6.31 -9.55 -8.11
CA VAL A 108 7.47 -8.73 -7.82
C VAL A 108 8.70 -9.58 -7.58
N THR A 109 9.75 -9.32 -8.34
CA THR A 109 11.05 -10.00 -8.22
C THR A 109 12.19 -9.05 -7.85
N ASP A 110 11.96 -7.76 -7.95
CA ASP A 110 12.93 -6.72 -7.60
C ASP A 110 13.31 -6.81 -6.13
N THR A 111 14.58 -6.50 -5.85
CA THR A 111 15.14 -6.52 -4.49
C THR A 111 16.00 -5.29 -4.22
N GLY A 112 16.44 -5.13 -2.98
CA GLY A 112 17.37 -4.07 -2.59
C GLY A 112 16.68 -2.73 -2.32
N TYR A 113 15.40 -2.75 -2.00
CA TYR A 113 14.70 -1.61 -1.42
C TYR A 113 14.99 -1.51 0.07
N ASP A 114 14.89 -0.30 0.60
CA ASP A 114 14.95 -0.08 2.05
C ASP A 114 13.61 -0.40 2.69
N GLU A 115 12.51 -0.05 2.01
CA GLU A 115 11.17 -0.33 2.51
C GLU A 115 10.24 -0.88 1.40
N ALA A 116 9.33 -1.78 1.78
CA ALA A 116 8.17 -2.20 1.00
C ALA A 116 6.90 -1.80 1.74
N TRP A 117 5.99 -1.15 1.06
CA TRP A 117 4.73 -0.68 1.62
C TRP A 117 3.55 -1.47 1.05
N ILE A 118 2.63 -1.84 1.93
CA ILE A 118 1.36 -2.51 1.63
C ILE A 118 0.30 -1.84 2.50
N TYR A 119 -0.65 -1.13 1.89
CA TYR A 119 -1.71 -0.48 2.65
C TYR A 119 -3.01 -0.45 1.88
N ASN A 120 -4.04 -1.05 2.45
CA ASN A 120 -5.36 -1.22 1.84
C ASN A 120 -5.30 -2.01 0.51
N VAL A 121 -4.54 -3.11 0.48
CA VAL A 121 -4.21 -3.87 -0.74
C VAL A 121 -4.53 -5.35 -0.63
N LEU A 122 -4.19 -5.98 0.51
CA LEU A 122 -4.22 -7.45 0.61
C LEU A 122 -5.62 -8.05 0.44
N GLN A 123 -6.67 -7.31 0.68
CA GLN A 123 -8.03 -7.76 0.41
C GLN A 123 -8.37 -7.83 -1.08
N HIS A 124 -7.60 -7.15 -1.95
CA HIS A 124 -7.84 -7.04 -3.40
C HIS A 124 -6.97 -7.96 -4.25
N VAL A 125 -5.92 -8.56 -3.68
CA VAL A 125 -4.95 -9.38 -4.41
C VAL A 125 -5.43 -10.82 -4.56
N GLU A 126 -4.80 -11.60 -5.43
CA GLU A 126 -5.14 -13.01 -5.62
C GLU A 126 -4.60 -13.89 -4.48
N ASP A 127 -3.35 -13.65 -4.05
CA ASP A 127 -2.68 -14.38 -2.96
C ASP A 127 -1.98 -13.43 -1.99
N PRO A 128 -2.66 -13.02 -0.89
CA PRO A 128 -2.08 -12.13 0.13
C PRO A 128 -0.79 -12.64 0.76
N ALA A 129 -0.69 -13.98 0.97
CA ALA A 129 0.50 -14.58 1.57
C ALA A 129 1.72 -14.42 0.64
N LEU A 130 1.51 -14.60 -0.66
CA LEU A 130 2.56 -14.43 -1.65
C LEU A 130 3.00 -12.96 -1.75
N VAL A 131 2.07 -12.00 -1.67
CA VAL A 131 2.42 -10.57 -1.66
C VAL A 131 3.32 -10.23 -0.46
N ILE A 132 2.96 -10.69 0.76
CA ILE A 132 3.80 -10.51 1.95
C ILE A 132 5.18 -11.15 1.74
N GLN A 133 5.24 -12.36 1.19
CA GLN A 133 6.51 -13.03 0.89
C GLN A 133 7.37 -12.22 -0.11
N ARG A 134 6.75 -11.63 -1.13
CA ARG A 134 7.44 -10.76 -2.10
C ARG A 134 7.97 -9.49 -1.45
N ALA A 135 7.15 -8.82 -0.64
CA ALA A 135 7.58 -7.63 0.12
C ALA A 135 8.79 -7.94 1.01
N ARG A 136 8.78 -9.09 1.71
CA ARG A 136 9.90 -9.57 2.53
C ARG A 136 11.20 -9.74 1.75
N ARG A 137 11.11 -10.20 0.51
CA ARG A 137 12.29 -10.38 -0.35
C ARG A 137 12.77 -9.06 -0.97
N ALA A 138 11.83 -8.16 -1.23
CA ALA A 138 12.11 -6.90 -1.90
C ALA A 138 12.86 -5.91 -1.01
N ALA A 139 12.57 -5.88 0.31
CA ALA A 139 12.99 -4.79 1.18
C ALA A 139 13.45 -5.24 2.57
N LYS A 140 14.21 -4.36 3.24
CA LYS A 140 14.68 -4.54 4.64
C LYS A 140 13.59 -4.29 5.67
N ILE A 141 12.63 -3.41 5.35
CA ILE A 141 11.50 -3.04 6.21
C ILE A 141 10.23 -3.28 5.43
N VAL A 142 9.26 -3.93 6.03
CA VAL A 142 7.89 -4.00 5.51
C VAL A 142 7.01 -3.12 6.38
N ARG A 143 6.25 -2.20 5.77
CA ARG A 143 5.18 -1.47 6.44
C ARG A 143 3.85 -1.94 5.89
N LEU A 144 2.94 -2.24 6.79
CA LEU A 144 1.64 -2.77 6.43
C LEU A 144 0.53 -2.05 7.20
N PHE A 145 -0.52 -1.68 6.48
CA PHE A 145 -1.79 -1.24 7.03
C PHE A 145 -2.92 -1.91 6.26
N GLU A 146 -3.78 -2.66 6.94
CA GLU A 146 -4.90 -3.36 6.30
C GLU A 146 -6.18 -3.27 7.12
N TRP A 147 -7.31 -3.18 6.45
CA TRP A 147 -8.62 -3.32 7.07
C TRP A 147 -8.92 -4.78 7.38
N LEU A 148 -9.39 -5.06 8.60
CA LEU A 148 -9.68 -6.40 9.06
C LEU A 148 -11.17 -6.70 9.01
N GLY A 149 -11.51 -7.91 8.58
CA GLY A 149 -12.88 -8.43 8.63
C GLY A 149 -13.80 -7.89 7.53
N ILE A 150 -13.27 -7.20 6.52
CA ILE A 150 -14.07 -6.65 5.43
C ILE A 150 -13.90 -7.52 4.20
N ALA A 151 -15.00 -8.18 3.78
CA ALA A 151 -15.12 -8.82 2.48
C ALA A 151 -16.54 -8.58 1.97
N ASP A 152 -16.69 -7.86 0.88
CA ASP A 152 -17.98 -7.56 0.26
C ASP A 152 -18.26 -8.43 -0.99
N GLY A 153 -17.27 -9.23 -1.40
CA GLY A 153 -17.36 -10.14 -2.53
C GLY A 153 -17.32 -9.46 -3.91
N THR A 154 -17.13 -8.14 -3.95
CA THR A 154 -16.98 -7.38 -5.21
C THR A 154 -15.53 -6.94 -5.41
N GLY A 155 -15.06 -5.94 -4.68
CA GLY A 155 -13.68 -5.49 -4.71
C GLY A 155 -12.79 -6.22 -3.68
N HIS A 156 -13.34 -6.59 -2.52
CA HIS A 156 -12.61 -7.25 -1.45
C HIS A 156 -12.79 -8.77 -1.51
N LEU A 157 -11.79 -9.47 -1.99
CA LEU A 157 -11.79 -10.94 -2.12
C LEU A 157 -11.54 -11.66 -0.80
N HIS A 158 -10.81 -11.01 0.12
CA HIS A 158 -10.36 -11.61 1.37
C HIS A 158 -10.84 -10.79 2.56
N ALA A 159 -11.57 -11.44 3.48
CA ALA A 159 -11.76 -10.94 4.84
C ALA A 159 -10.47 -11.21 5.62
N LEU A 160 -9.61 -10.21 5.73
CA LEU A 160 -8.34 -10.35 6.42
C LEU A 160 -8.56 -10.49 7.94
N GLU A 161 -7.87 -11.44 8.55
CA GLU A 161 -7.91 -11.68 9.98
C GLU A 161 -6.52 -11.48 10.60
N GLU A 162 -6.48 -10.90 11.81
CA GLU A 162 -5.24 -10.68 12.55
C GLU A 162 -4.39 -11.96 12.69
N ALA A 163 -5.03 -13.07 13.03
CA ALA A 163 -4.33 -14.35 13.20
C ALA A 163 -3.67 -14.81 11.90
N ARG A 164 -4.35 -14.62 10.77
CA ARG A 164 -3.86 -15.02 9.45
C ARG A 164 -2.71 -14.13 8.98
N LEU A 165 -2.83 -12.83 9.17
CA LEU A 165 -1.74 -11.90 8.88
C LEU A 165 -0.50 -12.22 9.73
N ASN A 166 -0.67 -12.53 11.02
CA ASN A 166 0.42 -12.91 11.91
C ASN A 166 1.10 -14.24 11.50
N GLU A 167 0.33 -15.19 10.98
CA GLU A 167 0.89 -16.42 10.40
C GLU A 167 1.80 -16.10 9.19
N TRP A 168 1.35 -15.26 8.27
CA TRP A 168 2.13 -14.87 7.09
C TRP A 168 3.36 -14.01 7.42
N LEU A 169 3.29 -13.26 8.52
CA LEU A 169 4.36 -12.41 9.05
C LEU A 169 5.28 -13.16 10.04
N GLU A 170 5.11 -14.45 10.21
CA GLU A 170 5.93 -15.24 11.14
C GLU A 170 7.43 -14.99 10.94
N GLY A 171 8.13 -14.75 12.04
CA GLY A 171 9.57 -14.48 12.06
C GLY A 171 9.97 -13.04 11.73
N ILE A 172 9.04 -12.15 11.35
CA ILE A 172 9.34 -10.72 11.13
C ILE A 172 8.60 -9.77 12.07
N GLY A 173 7.55 -10.22 12.75
CA GLY A 173 6.80 -9.41 13.71
C GLY A 173 5.34 -9.81 13.80
N LYS A 174 4.52 -8.92 14.33
CA LYS A 174 3.10 -9.12 14.50
C LYS A 174 2.30 -7.92 14.04
N VAL A 175 1.16 -8.18 13.41
CA VAL A 175 0.11 -7.20 13.20
C VAL A 175 -0.51 -6.87 14.56
N GLU A 176 -0.68 -5.61 14.83
CA GLU A 176 -1.44 -5.12 15.96
C GLU A 176 -2.82 -4.68 15.48
N ARG A 177 -3.86 -5.29 16.06
CA ARG A 177 -5.24 -4.92 15.76
C ARG A 177 -5.61 -3.66 16.53
N LEU A 178 -5.98 -2.62 15.81
CA LEU A 178 -6.43 -1.37 16.38
C LEU A 178 -7.90 -1.12 15.99
N ALA A 179 -8.68 -0.56 16.92
CA ALA A 179 -10.03 -0.10 16.64
C ALA A 179 -9.99 1.34 16.15
N GLU A 180 -10.68 1.64 15.08
CA GLU A 180 -10.86 3.01 14.60
C GLU A 180 -12.25 3.51 14.92
N HIS A 181 -12.34 4.70 15.52
CA HIS A 181 -13.61 5.36 15.80
C HIS A 181 -13.96 6.25 14.61
N GLY A 182 -15.09 5.99 13.94
CA GLY A 182 -15.60 6.96 12.99
C GLY A 182 -16.40 6.47 11.79
N CYS A 183 -16.37 5.19 11.45
CA CYS A 183 -17.25 4.65 10.40
C CYS A 183 -18.17 3.61 11.04
N ASP A 184 -19.41 3.95 11.32
CA ASP A 184 -20.50 3.06 11.75
C ASP A 184 -20.14 1.97 12.77
N GLY A 185 -19.28 2.32 13.71
CA GLY A 185 -19.12 1.63 14.97
C GLY A 185 -18.07 0.56 15.07
N MET A 186 -17.44 -0.01 14.01
CA MET A 186 -16.45 -1.09 14.20
C MET A 186 -15.58 -1.42 12.99
N ALA A 187 -14.90 -0.44 12.39
CA ALA A 187 -13.82 -0.76 11.49
C ALA A 187 -12.54 -1.09 12.30
N TYR A 188 -11.97 -2.26 12.06
CA TYR A 188 -10.70 -2.67 12.65
C TYR A 188 -9.65 -2.71 11.55
N TYR A 189 -8.41 -2.38 11.90
CA TYR A 189 -7.28 -2.54 11.00
C TYR A 189 -6.09 -3.19 11.70
N GLY A 190 -5.27 -3.86 10.92
CA GLY A 190 -3.99 -4.39 11.36
C GLY A 190 -2.86 -3.53 10.84
N ILE A 191 -1.92 -3.21 11.69
CA ILE A 191 -0.70 -2.52 11.32
C ILE A 191 0.52 -3.36 11.64
N PHE A 192 1.51 -3.25 10.80
CA PHE A 192 2.79 -3.90 11.01
C PHE A 192 3.91 -3.00 10.46
N VAL A 193 4.92 -2.83 11.28
CA VAL A 193 6.20 -2.26 10.85
C VAL A 193 7.29 -3.21 11.30
N GLY A 194 7.87 -3.94 10.39
CA GLY A 194 8.85 -4.98 10.69
C GLY A 194 10.16 -4.77 9.94
N ARG A 195 11.26 -5.15 10.59
CA ARG A 195 12.55 -5.26 9.97
C ARG A 195 12.78 -6.71 9.55
N MET A 196 13.28 -6.86 8.34
CA MET A 196 13.88 -8.10 7.89
C MET A 196 15.34 -8.06 8.31
N GLU A 197 15.79 -9.07 9.05
CA GLU A 197 17.22 -9.31 9.16
C GLU A 197 17.72 -9.93 7.84
N PRO A 198 18.91 -9.55 7.37
CA PRO A 198 19.45 -10.05 6.10
C PRO A 198 19.74 -11.55 6.14
#